data_efb2cbf176b5a3d6547300300fe6d6f2
#
_entry.id   efb2cbf176b5a3d6547300300fe6d6f2
#
_cell.length_a   1.000
_cell.length_b   1.000
_cell.length_c   1.000
_cell.angle_alpha   90.00
_cell.angle_beta   90.00
_cell.angle_gamma   90.00
#
_symmetry.space_group_name_H-M   'P 1'
#
loop_
_entity.id
_entity.type
_entity.pdbx_description
1 polymer ?
#
loop_
_entity_poly.entity_id
_entity_poly.type
_entity_poly.pdbx_seq_one_letter_code
_entity_poly.pdbx_strand_id
1 'polypeptide(L)'
;MEAAGQDTSEAAAKISYWNKRQDDFLQQTGFKRQQSREEIAGFGLKETRETSRDVIVTNTPKKPESPTYGYDDVTREWFAHATPNSHKVRDVHGFVQDGEIYTLDGKNVKLDYDAHEKEIAELLESKLGGDIRMMPKVEYPQGIETPDYLFRGERFDLKTLEEGTSKNAVYNRLNESQNQADNFILDISNSPLGVEELIRQSKAIFTSRHTRRINKILLINGREIILVLERKK
;
A
#
# COMPACT_ATOMS: atom_id res chain seq x y z
N MET A 1 37.26 -6.00 -30.91
CA MET A 1 35.87 -6.50 -30.92
C MET A 1 35.69 -7.57 -29.84
N GLU A 2 35.69 -7.20 -28.55
CA GLU A 2 35.57 -8.16 -27.43
C GLU A 2 34.82 -7.60 -26.20
N ALA A 3 33.84 -6.75 -26.41
CA ALA A 3 33.08 -6.19 -25.27
C ALA A 3 31.61 -6.66 -25.19
N ALA A 4 31.10 -7.45 -26.14
CA ALA A 4 29.70 -7.86 -26.16
C ALA A 4 29.40 -9.21 -25.50
N GLY A 5 30.44 -10.00 -25.13
CA GLY A 5 30.25 -11.36 -24.61
C GLY A 5 30.13 -11.47 -23.08
N GLN A 6 30.60 -10.49 -22.32
CA GLN A 6 30.62 -10.55 -20.86
C GLN A 6 29.26 -10.17 -20.21
N ASP A 7 28.51 -9.29 -20.82
CA ASP A 7 27.24 -8.76 -20.27
C ASP A 7 26.11 -9.81 -20.30
N THR A 8 26.09 -10.69 -21.29
CA THR A 8 25.07 -11.74 -21.42
C THR A 8 25.24 -12.88 -20.42
N SER A 9 26.47 -13.19 -20.02
CA SER A 9 26.77 -14.25 -19.05
C SER A 9 26.37 -13.86 -17.62
N GLU A 10 26.62 -12.62 -17.24
CA GLU A 10 26.24 -12.08 -15.93
C GLU A 10 24.73 -11.91 -15.79
N ALA A 11 24.06 -11.46 -16.84
CA ALA A 11 22.61 -11.38 -16.90
C ALA A 11 21.97 -12.78 -16.83
N ALA A 12 22.51 -13.76 -17.52
CA ALA A 12 22.05 -15.15 -17.48
C ALA A 12 22.26 -15.78 -16.09
N ALA A 13 23.38 -15.49 -15.42
CA ALA A 13 23.66 -15.96 -14.05
C ALA A 13 22.68 -15.31 -13.04
N LYS A 14 22.37 -14.03 -13.16
CA LYS A 14 21.36 -13.35 -12.33
C LYS A 14 19.96 -13.95 -12.55
N ILE A 15 19.56 -14.18 -13.78
CA ILE A 15 18.26 -14.81 -14.10
C ILE A 15 18.19 -16.23 -13.52
N SER A 16 19.26 -17.02 -13.64
CA SER A 16 19.32 -18.37 -13.07
C SER A 16 19.24 -18.36 -11.53
N TYR A 17 19.95 -17.44 -10.88
CA TYR A 17 19.89 -17.25 -9.44
C TYR A 17 18.47 -16.90 -8.96
N TRP A 18 17.82 -15.97 -9.63
CA TRP A 18 16.47 -15.55 -9.28
C TRP A 18 15.42 -16.61 -9.55
N ASN A 19 15.53 -17.37 -10.66
CA ASN A 19 14.64 -18.48 -10.94
C ASN A 19 14.74 -19.58 -9.88
N LYS A 20 15.96 -19.91 -9.45
CA LYS A 20 16.18 -20.89 -8.38
C LYS A 20 15.57 -20.41 -7.05
N ARG A 21 15.78 -19.15 -6.69
CA ARG A 21 15.23 -18.59 -5.46
C ARG A 21 13.69 -18.55 -5.51
N GLN A 22 13.12 -18.31 -6.66
CA GLN A 22 11.68 -18.37 -6.90
C GLN A 22 11.14 -19.79 -6.78
N ASP A 23 11.83 -20.76 -7.33
CA ASP A 23 11.45 -22.18 -7.23
C ASP A 23 11.55 -22.69 -5.78
N ASP A 24 12.61 -22.33 -5.05
CA ASP A 24 12.78 -22.63 -3.62
C ASP A 24 11.65 -22.04 -2.78
N PHE A 25 11.24 -20.80 -3.06
CA PHE A 25 10.14 -20.15 -2.40
C PHE A 25 8.80 -20.84 -2.69
N LEU A 26 8.54 -21.20 -3.95
CA LEU A 26 7.33 -21.91 -4.35
C LEU A 26 7.24 -23.31 -3.71
N GLN A 27 8.38 -23.99 -3.57
CA GLN A 27 8.45 -25.28 -2.85
C GLN A 27 8.18 -25.12 -1.36
N GLN A 28 8.74 -24.08 -0.72
CA GLN A 28 8.54 -23.82 0.70
C GLN A 28 7.13 -23.36 1.05
N THR A 29 6.46 -22.67 0.15
CA THR A 29 5.12 -22.11 0.37
C THR A 29 4.00 -22.98 -0.17
N GLY A 30 4.29 -24.05 -0.93
CA GLY A 30 3.29 -24.91 -1.56
C GLY A 30 2.54 -24.26 -2.74
N PHE A 31 3.01 -23.12 -3.23
CA PHE A 31 2.44 -22.45 -4.40
C PHE A 31 2.82 -23.20 -5.69
N LYS A 32 1.82 -23.47 -6.54
CA LYS A 32 2.07 -23.98 -7.89
C LYS A 32 2.31 -22.80 -8.84
N ARG A 33 3.37 -22.88 -9.65
CA ARG A 33 3.66 -21.94 -10.72
C ARG A 33 2.48 -21.86 -11.68
N GLN A 34 1.78 -20.74 -11.77
CA GLN A 34 0.80 -20.51 -12.84
C GLN A 34 1.54 -20.19 -14.15
N GLN A 35 1.17 -20.90 -15.21
CA GLN A 35 1.90 -20.98 -16.48
C GLN A 35 1.60 -19.85 -17.45
N SER A 36 1.39 -18.62 -17.07
CA SER A 36 1.51 -17.53 -18.05
C SER A 36 1.65 -16.16 -17.39
N ARG A 37 2.56 -15.34 -17.94
CA ARG A 37 2.73 -13.93 -17.61
C ARG A 37 1.49 -13.06 -17.90
N GLU A 38 0.56 -13.55 -18.71
CA GLU A 38 -0.64 -12.80 -19.13
C GLU A 38 -1.78 -12.87 -18.09
N GLU A 39 -1.80 -13.91 -17.24
CA GLU A 39 -2.84 -14.02 -16.21
C GLU A 39 -2.59 -13.16 -14.97
N ILE A 40 -1.35 -12.72 -14.74
CA ILE A 40 -1.00 -11.87 -13.58
C ILE A 40 -1.53 -10.43 -13.73
N ALA A 41 -1.75 -9.97 -14.95
CA ALA A 41 -2.23 -8.61 -15.23
C ALA A 41 -3.72 -8.36 -14.93
N GLY A 42 -4.50 -9.40 -14.63
CA GLY A 42 -5.95 -9.33 -14.43
C GLY A 42 -6.46 -9.64 -13.02
N PHE A 43 -5.59 -9.94 -12.07
CA PHE A 43 -6.02 -10.35 -10.73
C PHE A 43 -6.14 -9.20 -9.73
N GLY A 44 -7.38 -8.70 -9.60
CA GLY A 44 -7.88 -8.30 -8.29
C GLY A 44 -7.85 -9.53 -7.36
N LEU A 45 -7.36 -9.34 -6.13
CA LEU A 45 -7.18 -10.35 -5.10
C LEU A 45 -8.30 -11.41 -5.09
N LYS A 46 -8.01 -12.61 -5.56
CA LYS A 46 -8.82 -13.79 -5.21
C LYS A 46 -8.15 -14.45 -4.01
N GLU A 47 -8.86 -14.42 -2.87
CA GLU A 47 -8.51 -15.23 -1.71
C GLU A 47 -8.41 -16.69 -2.12
N THR A 48 -7.21 -17.25 -2.03
CA THR A 48 -7.05 -18.70 -1.95
C THR A 48 -7.07 -19.09 -0.47
N ARG A 49 -8.11 -19.82 -0.10
CA ARG A 49 -8.26 -20.40 1.25
C ARG A 49 -7.12 -21.35 1.58
N GLU A 50 -6.56 -21.10 2.77
CA GLU A 50 -5.92 -22.03 3.71
C GLU A 50 -4.65 -22.78 3.25
N THR A 51 -3.55 -22.36 3.72
CA THR A 51 -2.60 -22.86 4.72
C THR A 51 -1.25 -22.17 4.57
N SER A 52 -0.78 -21.57 5.68
CA SER A 52 0.64 -21.29 5.95
C SER A 52 1.37 -20.29 5.06
N ARG A 53 1.41 -19.04 5.50
CA ARG A 53 2.15 -17.89 4.98
C ARG A 53 1.45 -17.16 3.85
N ASP A 54 0.71 -16.16 4.22
CA ASP A 54 0.05 -15.24 3.28
C ASP A 54 1.08 -14.53 2.40
N VAL A 55 1.15 -14.92 1.14
CA VAL A 55 1.90 -14.18 0.12
C VAL A 55 0.92 -13.31 -0.65
N ILE A 56 1.19 -12.02 -0.67
CA ILE A 56 0.38 -11.04 -1.39
C ILE A 56 1.13 -10.55 -2.62
N VAL A 57 0.39 -10.25 -3.67
CA VAL A 57 0.91 -9.60 -4.87
C VAL A 57 0.55 -8.14 -4.81
N THR A 58 1.56 -7.28 -4.86
CA THR A 58 1.41 -5.82 -4.97
C THR A 58 2.14 -5.32 -6.20
N ASN A 59 1.75 -4.17 -6.70
CA ASN A 59 2.47 -3.49 -7.77
C ASN A 59 2.69 -2.04 -7.35
N THR A 60 3.77 -1.44 -7.86
CA THR A 60 3.99 -0.02 -7.67
C THR A 60 2.81 0.78 -8.27
N PRO A 61 2.33 1.81 -7.56
CA PRO A 61 1.24 2.63 -8.05
C PRO A 61 1.51 3.18 -9.45
N LYS A 62 0.62 2.91 -10.40
CA LYS A 62 0.75 3.39 -11.77
C LYS A 62 0.03 4.72 -11.94
N LYS A 63 0.68 5.63 -12.67
CA LYS A 63 0.03 6.88 -13.06
C LYS A 63 -1.18 6.58 -13.94
N PRO A 64 -2.39 7.08 -13.62
CA PRO A 64 -3.57 6.89 -14.41
C PRO A 64 -3.38 7.39 -15.86
N GLU A 65 -3.90 6.66 -16.82
CA GLU A 65 -3.82 7.04 -18.25
C GLU A 65 -4.58 8.33 -18.54
N SER A 66 -5.73 8.49 -17.89
CA SER A 66 -6.54 9.71 -18.01
C SER A 66 -6.82 10.29 -16.63
N PRO A 67 -6.55 11.58 -16.40
CA PRO A 67 -6.83 12.19 -15.11
C PRO A 67 -8.33 12.39 -14.94
N THR A 68 -8.90 11.76 -13.91
CA THR A 68 -10.26 12.05 -13.46
C THR A 68 -10.17 13.07 -12.32
N TYR A 69 -10.89 14.16 -12.45
CA TYR A 69 -10.96 15.21 -11.43
C TYR A 69 -12.24 15.07 -10.63
N GLY A 70 -12.13 15.39 -9.34
CA GLY A 70 -13.24 15.32 -8.40
C GLY A 70 -13.16 14.10 -7.51
N TYR A 71 -14.09 14.05 -6.57
CA TYR A 71 -14.18 13.00 -5.55
C TYR A 71 -15.64 12.72 -5.24
N ASP A 72 -15.86 11.55 -4.65
CA ASP A 72 -17.10 11.20 -3.97
C ASP A 72 -16.79 11.05 -2.47
N ASP A 73 -17.70 11.57 -1.63
CA ASP A 73 -17.68 11.31 -0.19
C ASP A 73 -18.40 9.97 0.04
N VAL A 74 -17.61 8.94 0.28
CA VAL A 74 -18.09 7.56 0.47
C VAL A 74 -18.10 7.14 1.93
N THR A 75 -17.98 8.09 2.86
CA THR A 75 -17.93 7.83 4.31
C THR A 75 -19.12 6.98 4.76
N ARG A 76 -20.32 7.37 4.38
CA ARG A 76 -21.55 6.66 4.75
C ARG A 76 -21.59 5.23 4.19
N GLU A 77 -21.10 5.04 2.98
CA GLU A 77 -21.04 3.74 2.32
C GLU A 77 -20.05 2.82 3.03
N TRP A 78 -18.88 3.32 3.38
CA TRP A 78 -17.87 2.57 4.11
C TRP A 78 -18.38 2.08 5.46
N PHE A 79 -19.10 2.92 6.20
CA PHE A 79 -19.70 2.53 7.48
C PHE A 79 -20.92 1.60 7.30
N ALA A 80 -21.71 1.75 6.23
CA ALA A 80 -22.82 0.85 5.94
C ALA A 80 -22.35 -0.58 5.63
N HIS A 81 -21.16 -0.75 5.06
CA HIS A 81 -20.54 -2.04 4.76
C HIS A 81 -19.48 -2.44 5.80
N ALA A 82 -19.40 -1.74 6.93
CA ALA A 82 -18.47 -2.08 7.98
C ALA A 82 -18.80 -3.45 8.61
N THR A 83 -17.76 -4.21 8.89
CA THR A 83 -17.82 -5.48 9.60
C THR A 83 -16.84 -5.44 10.78
N PRO A 84 -17.07 -4.59 11.80
CA PRO A 84 -16.13 -4.36 12.88
C PRO A 84 -15.66 -5.67 13.53
N ASN A 85 -14.37 -5.75 13.83
CA ASN A 85 -13.73 -6.92 14.42
C ASN A 85 -13.90 -8.22 13.60
N SER A 86 -14.10 -8.12 12.28
CA SER A 86 -14.29 -9.29 11.41
C SER A 86 -13.00 -10.10 11.19
N HIS A 87 -11.85 -9.42 11.25
CA HIS A 87 -10.52 -10.01 11.15
C HIS A 87 -9.59 -9.38 12.18
N LYS A 88 -8.46 -10.04 12.41
CA LYS A 88 -7.40 -9.45 13.24
C LYS A 88 -6.36 -8.80 12.33
N VAL A 89 -5.74 -7.72 12.81
CA VAL A 89 -4.54 -7.16 12.19
C VAL A 89 -3.46 -8.23 12.13
N ARG A 90 -2.87 -8.43 10.97
CA ARG A 90 -1.84 -9.45 10.72
C ARG A 90 -0.61 -8.86 10.08
N ASP A 91 0.53 -9.48 10.30
CA ASP A 91 1.78 -9.14 9.64
C ASP A 91 1.92 -9.89 8.30
N VAL A 92 2.48 -9.22 7.32
CA VAL A 92 2.85 -9.84 6.05
C VAL A 92 4.25 -10.42 6.16
N HIS A 93 4.40 -11.71 5.89
CA HIS A 93 5.68 -12.39 5.95
C HIS A 93 6.39 -12.51 4.58
N GLY A 94 5.66 -12.23 3.51
CA GLY A 94 6.21 -12.21 2.17
C GLY A 94 5.22 -11.63 1.18
N PHE A 95 5.75 -10.95 0.17
CA PHE A 95 4.95 -10.35 -0.88
C PHE A 95 5.69 -10.34 -2.21
N VAL A 96 4.94 -10.18 -3.29
CA VAL A 96 5.48 -9.98 -4.64
C VAL A 96 5.16 -8.56 -5.07
N GLN A 97 6.16 -7.80 -5.46
CA GLN A 97 6.00 -6.47 -6.02
C GLN A 97 6.76 -6.35 -7.32
N ASP A 98 6.07 -5.91 -8.38
CA ASP A 98 6.63 -5.71 -9.72
C ASP A 98 7.38 -6.95 -10.27
N GLY A 99 6.93 -8.15 -9.87
CA GLY A 99 7.48 -9.44 -10.28
C GLY A 99 8.62 -9.98 -9.40
N GLU A 100 9.09 -9.19 -8.43
CA GLU A 100 10.13 -9.60 -7.47
C GLU A 100 9.50 -10.06 -6.15
N ILE A 101 10.13 -11.07 -5.52
CA ILE A 101 9.67 -11.66 -4.27
C ILE A 101 10.46 -11.09 -3.11
N TYR A 102 9.76 -10.56 -2.12
CA TYR A 102 10.31 -10.03 -0.88
C TYR A 102 9.82 -10.89 0.29
N THR A 103 10.73 -11.51 1.00
CA THR A 103 10.42 -12.35 2.16
C THR A 103 11.05 -11.74 3.41
N LEU A 104 10.27 -11.69 4.49
CA LEU A 104 10.73 -11.24 5.79
C LEU A 104 11.95 -12.05 6.24
N ASP A 105 13.11 -11.42 6.30
CA ASP A 105 14.39 -12.01 6.70
C ASP A 105 14.99 -11.33 7.94
N GLY A 106 14.35 -10.28 8.43
CA GLY A 106 14.79 -9.49 9.58
C GLY A 106 16.02 -8.62 9.31
N LYS A 107 16.53 -8.59 8.08
CA LYS A 107 17.70 -7.85 7.66
C LYS A 107 17.41 -6.91 6.49
N ASN A 108 17.06 -7.47 5.34
CA ASN A 108 16.78 -6.72 4.14
C ASN A 108 15.29 -6.38 4.01
N VAL A 109 14.45 -7.24 4.56
CA VAL A 109 13.00 -7.07 4.64
C VAL A 109 12.59 -7.24 6.10
N LYS A 110 12.07 -6.17 6.71
CA LYS A 110 11.77 -6.11 8.14
C LYS A 110 10.33 -5.67 8.40
N LEU A 111 9.76 -6.16 9.49
CA LEU A 111 8.61 -5.51 10.10
C LEU A 111 9.13 -4.34 10.94
N ASP A 112 9.00 -3.15 10.38
CA ASP A 112 9.51 -1.91 10.97
C ASP A 112 8.38 -0.87 11.03
N TYR A 113 7.27 -1.28 11.63
CA TYR A 113 6.17 -0.39 11.97
C TYR A 113 6.27 0.03 13.44
N ASP A 114 5.85 1.24 13.72
CA ASP A 114 5.81 1.77 15.07
C ASP A 114 4.47 1.47 15.78
N ALA A 115 4.38 1.88 17.05
CA ALA A 115 3.18 1.67 17.87
C ALA A 115 1.97 2.43 17.30
N HIS A 116 2.18 3.62 16.73
CA HIS A 116 1.11 4.44 16.16
C HIS A 116 0.55 3.81 14.87
N GLU A 117 1.41 3.33 13.98
CA GLU A 117 0.99 2.60 12.79
C GLU A 117 0.11 1.40 13.16
N LYS A 118 0.50 0.66 14.21
CA LYS A 118 -0.29 -0.47 14.70
C LYS A 118 -1.62 -0.06 15.32
N GLU A 119 -1.65 1.00 16.13
CA GLU A 119 -2.88 1.55 16.72
C GLU A 119 -3.88 1.98 15.64
N ILE A 120 -3.42 2.58 14.56
CA ILE A 120 -4.27 2.95 13.43
C ILE A 120 -4.83 1.71 12.71
N ALA A 121 -4.03 0.67 12.51
CA ALA A 121 -4.53 -0.57 11.93
C ALA A 121 -5.61 -1.22 12.82
N GLU A 122 -5.42 -1.25 14.13
CA GLU A 122 -6.39 -1.75 15.10
C GLU A 122 -7.66 -0.88 15.16
N LEU A 123 -7.52 0.44 15.00
CA LEU A 123 -8.65 1.35 14.90
C LEU A 123 -9.49 1.04 13.65
N LEU A 124 -8.86 0.87 12.50
CA LEU A 124 -9.56 0.53 11.25
C LEU A 124 -10.29 -0.80 11.38
N GLU A 125 -9.65 -1.81 11.97
CA GLU A 125 -10.26 -3.12 12.21
C GLU A 125 -11.47 -3.00 13.15
N SER A 126 -11.33 -2.26 14.22
CA SER A 126 -12.39 -2.07 15.21
C SER A 126 -13.59 -1.28 14.69
N LYS A 127 -13.39 -0.34 13.77
CA LYS A 127 -14.43 0.55 13.24
C LYS A 127 -15.04 0.05 11.93
N LEU A 128 -14.20 -0.43 11.03
CA LEU A 128 -14.59 -0.81 9.67
C LEU A 128 -14.52 -2.32 9.43
N GLY A 129 -13.64 -3.01 10.13
CA GLY A 129 -13.36 -4.42 9.90
C GLY A 129 -12.71 -4.66 8.53
N GLY A 130 -12.58 -5.92 8.18
CA GLY A 130 -11.96 -6.36 6.95
C GLY A 130 -10.52 -6.87 7.15
N ASP A 131 -9.86 -7.22 6.07
CA ASP A 131 -8.49 -7.74 6.10
C ASP A 131 -7.50 -6.57 6.14
N ILE A 132 -6.80 -6.43 7.26
CA ILE A 132 -5.76 -5.43 7.45
C ILE A 132 -4.45 -6.15 7.71
N ARG A 133 -3.43 -5.83 6.92
CA ARG A 133 -2.10 -6.43 7.03
C ARG A 133 -1.05 -5.35 7.12
N MET A 134 -0.16 -5.48 8.12
CA MET A 134 1.02 -4.64 8.26
C MET A 134 2.04 -5.06 7.22
N MET A 135 2.52 -4.12 6.43
CA MET A 135 3.49 -4.40 5.37
C MET A 135 4.92 -4.26 5.89
N PRO A 136 5.83 -5.16 5.50
CA PRO A 136 7.23 -4.99 5.83
C PRO A 136 7.88 -3.91 4.95
N LYS A 137 8.91 -3.27 5.48
CA LYS A 137 9.78 -2.32 4.77
C LYS A 137 10.94 -3.07 4.13
N VAL A 138 11.32 -2.65 2.91
CA VAL A 138 12.46 -3.22 2.17
C VAL A 138 13.64 -2.28 2.30
N GLU A 139 14.66 -2.71 3.07
CA GLU A 139 15.91 -1.98 3.25
C GLU A 139 16.88 -2.19 2.08
N TYR A 140 16.85 -3.41 1.51
CA TYR A 140 17.66 -3.76 0.37
C TYR A 140 16.91 -4.74 -0.56
N PRO A 141 16.92 -4.47 -1.89
CA PRO A 141 17.56 -3.33 -2.57
C PRO A 141 16.90 -1.99 -2.21
N GLN A 142 17.68 -0.90 -2.25
CA GLN A 142 17.16 0.44 -1.98
C GLN A 142 16.18 0.90 -3.05
N GLY A 143 15.26 1.80 -2.67
CA GLY A 143 14.29 2.40 -3.60
C GLY A 143 13.03 1.56 -3.82
N ILE A 144 12.83 0.51 -3.06
CA ILE A 144 11.57 -0.24 -3.06
C ILE A 144 10.61 0.41 -2.06
N GLU A 145 9.63 1.10 -2.59
CA GLU A 145 8.61 1.79 -1.81
C GLU A 145 7.50 0.82 -1.44
N THR A 146 7.27 0.59 -0.15
CA THR A 146 6.19 -0.24 0.37
C THR A 146 5.17 0.62 1.12
N PRO A 147 3.86 0.32 1.04
CA PRO A 147 2.86 0.98 1.86
C PRO A 147 2.97 0.49 3.31
N ASP A 148 2.39 1.21 4.26
CA ASP A 148 2.32 0.74 5.65
C ASP A 148 1.32 -0.41 5.80
N TYR A 149 0.23 -0.36 5.02
CA TYR A 149 -0.85 -1.35 5.11
C TYR A 149 -1.28 -1.90 3.76
N LEU A 150 -1.71 -3.14 3.78
CA LEU A 150 -2.67 -3.66 2.82
C LEU A 150 -4.02 -3.78 3.54
N PHE A 151 -4.96 -2.91 3.20
CA PHE A 151 -6.27 -2.87 3.80
C PHE A 151 -7.36 -3.19 2.77
N ARG A 152 -8.13 -4.25 3.01
CA ARG A 152 -9.12 -4.77 2.07
C ARG A 152 -8.55 -5.00 0.67
N GLY A 153 -7.27 -5.40 0.60
CA GLY A 153 -6.56 -5.65 -0.64
C GLY A 153 -6.01 -4.41 -1.35
N GLU A 154 -6.18 -3.23 -0.79
CA GLU A 154 -5.65 -1.98 -1.34
C GLU A 154 -4.46 -1.47 -0.53
N ARG A 155 -3.53 -0.80 -1.21
CA ARG A 155 -2.33 -0.21 -0.60
C ARG A 155 -2.69 1.09 0.09
N PHE A 156 -2.40 1.19 1.38
CA PHE A 156 -2.57 2.40 2.18
C PHE A 156 -1.29 2.79 2.88
N ASP A 157 -1.02 4.07 2.92
CA ASP A 157 0.11 4.64 3.61
C ASP A 157 -0.38 5.66 4.64
N LEU A 158 0.18 5.62 5.86
CA LEU A 158 -0.21 6.50 6.94
C LEU A 158 0.61 7.79 6.91
N LYS A 159 -0.07 8.90 7.00
CA LYS A 159 0.55 10.21 7.15
C LYS A 159 -0.07 10.97 8.31
N THR A 160 0.77 11.40 9.23
CA THR A 160 0.38 12.22 10.38
C THR A 160 0.65 13.70 10.09
N LEU A 161 -0.30 14.56 10.42
CA LEU A 161 -0.18 16.00 10.34
C LEU A 161 -0.02 16.60 11.74
N GLU A 162 1.21 16.61 12.23
CA GLU A 162 1.56 17.18 13.54
C GLU A 162 2.03 18.63 13.43
N GLU A 163 2.61 18.98 12.29
CA GLU A 163 3.17 20.29 12.03
C GLU A 163 2.60 20.90 10.75
N GLY A 164 2.69 22.20 10.65
CA GLY A 164 2.33 22.94 9.44
C GLY A 164 0.97 23.62 9.54
N THR A 165 1.04 24.94 9.55
CA THR A 165 -0.12 25.84 9.48
C THR A 165 -0.42 26.28 8.05
N SER A 166 0.27 25.65 7.08
CA SER A 166 0.15 25.99 5.67
C SER A 166 -1.22 25.62 5.11
N LYS A 167 -1.78 26.48 4.29
CA LYS A 167 -2.97 26.19 3.47
C LYS A 167 -2.79 25.02 2.49
N ASN A 168 -1.60 24.48 2.36
CA ASN A 168 -1.23 23.34 1.51
C ASN A 168 -0.65 22.19 2.33
N ALA A 169 -0.86 22.10 3.64
CA ALA A 169 -0.26 21.10 4.51
C ALA A 169 -0.57 19.67 4.03
N VAL A 170 -1.83 19.37 3.73
CA VAL A 170 -2.24 18.06 3.20
C VAL A 170 -1.58 17.77 1.85
N TYR A 171 -1.57 18.75 0.93
CA TYR A 171 -0.94 18.56 -0.37
C TYR A 171 0.54 18.25 -0.26
N ASN A 172 1.29 19.01 0.52
CA ASN A 172 2.72 18.81 0.69
C ASN A 172 3.00 17.42 1.26
N ARG A 173 2.26 17.02 2.30
CA ARG A 173 2.45 15.73 2.97
C ARG A 173 2.17 14.54 2.04
N LEU A 174 1.12 14.60 1.24
CA LEU A 174 0.72 13.50 0.36
C LEU A 174 1.49 13.48 -0.96
N ASN A 175 1.89 14.63 -1.47
CA ASN A 175 2.59 14.73 -2.75
C ASN A 175 3.96 14.02 -2.72
N GLU A 176 4.66 14.08 -1.61
CA GLU A 176 5.96 13.44 -1.42
C GLU A 176 5.87 11.90 -1.37
N SER A 177 4.71 11.37 -1.02
CA SER A 177 4.50 9.94 -0.76
C SER A 177 3.73 9.18 -1.84
N GLN A 178 3.42 9.80 -2.97
CA GLN A 178 2.59 9.20 -4.03
C GLN A 178 3.16 7.93 -4.67
N ASN A 179 4.43 7.60 -4.43
CA ASN A 179 5.03 6.37 -4.92
C ASN A 179 4.84 5.19 -3.94
N GLN A 180 4.52 5.46 -2.68
CA GLN A 180 4.35 4.45 -1.64
C GLN A 180 3.00 3.74 -1.77
N ALA A 181 1.93 4.49 -1.98
CA ALA A 181 0.57 3.95 -2.07
C ALA A 181 -0.33 4.76 -3.01
N ASP A 182 -1.45 4.16 -3.40
CA ASP A 182 -2.54 4.82 -4.12
C ASP A 182 -3.55 5.47 -3.17
N ASN A 183 -3.58 5.02 -1.91
CA ASN A 183 -4.52 5.46 -0.91
C ASN A 183 -3.79 5.88 0.36
N PHE A 184 -4.34 6.84 1.06
CA PHE A 184 -3.73 7.39 2.26
C PHE A 184 -4.70 7.40 3.43
N ILE A 185 -4.15 7.11 4.61
CA ILE A 185 -4.76 7.40 5.89
C ILE A 185 -4.08 8.66 6.40
N LEU A 186 -4.86 9.69 6.63
CA LEU A 186 -4.37 10.98 7.13
C LEU A 186 -4.83 11.17 8.56
N ASP A 187 -3.91 11.01 9.50
CA ASP A 187 -4.18 11.29 10.90
C ASP A 187 -3.95 12.78 11.18
N ILE A 188 -5.02 13.43 11.60
CA ILE A 188 -5.04 14.86 11.90
C ILE A 188 -5.18 15.17 13.39
N SER A 189 -5.07 14.17 14.24
CA SER A 189 -5.35 14.26 15.69
C SER A 189 -4.54 15.34 16.39
N ASN A 190 -3.30 15.53 15.97
CA ASN A 190 -2.37 16.48 16.55
C ASN A 190 -2.12 17.71 15.64
N SER A 191 -2.92 17.88 14.60
CA SER A 191 -2.73 18.99 13.68
C SER A 191 -3.12 20.33 14.31
N PRO A 192 -2.31 21.39 14.14
CA PRO A 192 -2.66 22.73 14.59
C PRO A 192 -3.76 23.40 13.75
N LEU A 193 -4.12 22.79 12.60
CA LEU A 193 -5.20 23.29 11.74
C LEU A 193 -6.54 22.73 12.18
N GLY A 194 -7.60 23.55 12.02
CA GLY A 194 -8.96 23.09 12.28
C GLY A 194 -9.39 21.97 11.34
N VAL A 195 -10.24 21.08 11.84
CA VAL A 195 -10.73 19.90 11.11
C VAL A 195 -11.41 20.29 9.79
N GLU A 196 -12.20 21.36 9.76
CA GLU A 196 -12.86 21.85 8.55
C GLU A 196 -11.88 22.26 7.46
N GLU A 197 -10.78 22.92 7.85
CA GLU A 197 -9.74 23.32 6.92
C GLU A 197 -9.02 22.11 6.36
N LEU A 198 -8.75 21.08 7.18
CA LEU A 198 -8.11 19.84 6.74
C LEU A 198 -9.02 19.02 5.81
N ILE A 199 -10.31 18.98 6.08
CA ILE A 199 -11.31 18.43 5.16
C ILE A 199 -11.28 19.15 3.82
N ARG A 200 -11.27 20.49 3.83
CA ARG A 200 -11.19 21.30 2.62
C ARG A 200 -9.92 21.01 1.82
N GLN A 201 -8.77 20.94 2.49
CA GLN A 201 -7.50 20.61 1.85
C GLN A 201 -7.49 19.18 1.30
N SER A 202 -8.04 18.21 2.01
CA SER A 202 -8.16 16.82 1.55
C SER A 202 -9.00 16.72 0.28
N LYS A 203 -10.12 17.43 0.22
CA LYS A 203 -10.95 17.51 -0.98
C LYS A 203 -10.21 18.12 -2.18
N ALA A 204 -9.35 19.11 -1.94
CA ALA A 204 -8.58 19.77 -2.99
C ALA A 204 -7.54 18.84 -3.65
N ILE A 205 -7.10 17.76 -2.99
CA ILE A 205 -6.21 16.75 -3.55
C ILE A 205 -6.78 16.15 -4.84
N PHE A 206 -8.07 15.92 -4.88
CA PHE A 206 -8.74 15.28 -6.01
C PHE A 206 -9.00 16.22 -7.20
N THR A 207 -8.76 17.50 -7.03
CA THR A 207 -8.88 18.51 -8.11
C THR A 207 -7.55 18.85 -8.77
N SER A 208 -6.43 18.37 -8.21
CA SER A 208 -5.10 18.65 -8.70
C SER A 208 -4.61 17.55 -9.67
N ARG A 209 -4.02 17.97 -10.78
CA ARG A 209 -3.34 17.05 -11.72
C ARG A 209 -2.06 16.43 -11.16
N HIS A 210 -1.48 17.04 -10.15
CA HIS A 210 -0.22 16.56 -9.57
C HIS A 210 -0.44 15.40 -8.61
N THR A 211 -1.63 15.28 -8.04
CA THR A 211 -2.00 14.22 -7.08
C THR A 211 -2.93 13.16 -7.69
N ARG A 212 -2.92 13.01 -9.01
CA ARG A 212 -3.82 12.11 -9.74
C ARG A 212 -3.64 10.62 -9.45
N ARG A 213 -2.51 10.23 -8.81
CA ARG A 213 -2.27 8.86 -8.36
C ARG A 213 -3.05 8.54 -7.09
N ILE A 214 -3.44 9.56 -6.32
CA ILE A 214 -4.15 9.36 -5.07
C ILE A 214 -5.61 9.06 -5.38
N ASN A 215 -6.04 7.86 -4.99
CA ASN A 215 -7.39 7.37 -5.22
C ASN A 215 -8.29 7.54 -4.02
N LYS A 216 -7.77 7.31 -2.79
CA LYS A 216 -8.56 7.44 -1.57
C LYS A 216 -7.82 8.20 -0.48
N ILE A 217 -8.58 8.90 0.35
CA ILE A 217 -8.10 9.48 1.60
C ILE A 217 -9.09 9.13 2.70
N LEU A 218 -8.60 8.45 3.74
CA LEU A 218 -9.29 8.28 5.00
C LEU A 218 -8.77 9.31 5.99
N LEU A 219 -9.64 10.15 6.52
CA LEU A 219 -9.29 11.17 7.51
C LEU A 219 -9.64 10.65 8.90
N ILE A 220 -8.64 10.63 9.79
CA ILE A 220 -8.77 10.19 11.18
C ILE A 220 -8.50 11.36 12.10
N ASN A 221 -9.34 11.53 13.13
CA ASN A 221 -9.14 12.47 14.21
C ASN A 221 -9.38 11.75 15.55
N GLY A 222 -8.33 11.59 16.32
CA GLY A 222 -8.35 10.79 17.53
C GLY A 222 -8.70 9.32 17.22
N ARG A 223 -9.80 8.84 17.78
CA ARG A 223 -10.29 7.47 17.57
C ARG A 223 -11.46 7.39 16.60
N GLU A 224 -11.64 8.39 15.76
CA GLU A 224 -12.77 8.46 14.84
C GLU A 224 -12.30 8.63 13.40
N ILE A 225 -12.91 7.86 12.50
CA ILE A 225 -12.79 8.05 11.06
C ILE A 225 -13.86 9.06 10.67
N ILE A 226 -13.44 10.26 10.32
CA ILE A 226 -14.36 11.38 10.11
C ILE A 226 -14.75 11.55 8.65
N LEU A 227 -13.93 11.03 7.71
CA LEU A 227 -14.17 11.21 6.29
C LEU A 227 -13.47 10.13 5.48
N VAL A 228 -14.14 9.64 4.45
CA VAL A 228 -13.57 8.80 3.40
C VAL A 228 -13.88 9.41 2.05
N LEU A 229 -12.86 9.83 1.34
CA LEU A 229 -12.97 10.38 0.00
C LEU A 229 -12.40 9.40 -1.02
N GLU A 230 -13.08 9.23 -2.14
CA GLU A 230 -12.62 8.44 -3.27
C GLU A 230 -12.63 9.27 -4.55
N ARG A 231 -11.59 9.10 -5.38
CA ARG A 231 -11.53 9.76 -6.68
C ARG A 231 -12.65 9.25 -7.59
N LYS A 232 -13.31 10.15 -8.27
CA LYS A 232 -14.30 9.79 -9.30
C LYS A 232 -13.63 8.97 -10.40
N LYS A 233 -14.31 7.88 -10.78
CA LYS A 233 -13.91 7.01 -11.88
C LYS A 233 -14.37 7.56 -13.23
#